data_05e06589e6966f800c18ac7e7e85651c
#
_entry.id   05e06589e6966f800c18ac7e7e85651c
#
_cell.length_a   1.000
_cell.length_b   1.000
_cell.length_c   1.000
_cell.angle_alpha   90.00
_cell.angle_beta   90.00
_cell.angle_gamma   90.00
#
_symmetry.space_group_name_H-M   'P 1'
#
loop_
_entity.id
_entity.type
_entity.pdbx_description
1 polymer ?
#
loop_
_entity_poly.entity_id
_entity_poly.type
_entity_poly.pdbx_seq_one_letter_code
_entity_poly.pdbx_strand_id
1 'polypeptide(L)'
;MNIFYLRAGFKTKTIMNLKKLSFALLLGGALFSSCSNSNYSNAKLQTEADTVSYYLGYNIGQGFQTLPQFDLNREALIKGFFEAIDSTNEISAEELNAKLQAFFMELQVKENANLLEEGRAFLEKNKSQEGVVVLENGLQYQIITAGTGVKPDSTSTVKVNYHGTTPAGVVFDSSVDRGEPVTFPVSGVIMGWQKILPMMPVGSKWKVWIPTEMAYGENVRTGGEIKPNMPLVFEIELLGIEPAGAPLQ
;
A
#
# COMPACT_ATOMS: atom_id res chain seq x y z
N MET A 1 -10.77 37.50 5.80
CA MET A 1 -12.04 37.10 6.43
C MET A 1 -11.69 36.48 7.78
N ASN A 2 -12.02 37.23 8.84
CA ASN A 2 -11.59 37.02 10.23
C ASN A 2 -12.25 35.78 10.85
N ILE A 3 -11.46 34.92 11.48
CA ILE A 3 -11.99 33.89 12.38
C ILE A 3 -11.52 34.23 13.80
N PHE A 4 -12.51 34.49 14.63
CA PHE A 4 -12.42 34.89 16.04
C PHE A 4 -11.92 33.78 16.94
N TYR A 5 -10.88 34.06 17.72
CA TYR A 5 -10.51 33.27 18.90
C TYR A 5 -11.38 33.69 20.08
N LEU A 6 -12.20 32.78 20.59
CA LEU A 6 -12.86 32.89 21.87
C LEU A 6 -12.03 32.24 22.97
N ARG A 7 -11.44 33.08 23.78
CA ARG A 7 -10.76 32.76 25.04
C ARG A 7 -11.82 32.75 26.15
N ALA A 8 -12.20 31.60 26.65
CA ALA A 8 -13.00 31.48 27.86
C ALA A 8 -12.09 31.13 29.04
N GLY A 9 -11.85 32.13 29.89
CA GLY A 9 -11.20 31.93 31.16
C GLY A 9 -12.20 31.45 32.22
N PHE A 10 -11.89 30.36 32.88
CA PHE A 10 -12.58 29.93 34.09
C PHE A 10 -11.59 30.03 35.26
N LYS A 11 -11.77 31.08 36.09
CA LYS A 11 -11.27 31.17 37.46
C LYS A 11 -12.40 30.70 38.37
N THR A 12 -12.20 29.64 39.11
CA THR A 12 -12.91 29.43 40.36
C THR A 12 -11.92 28.87 41.40
N LYS A 13 -11.57 29.75 42.33
CA LYS A 13 -10.99 29.40 43.63
C LYS A 13 -12.11 28.82 44.48
N THR A 14 -11.95 27.61 44.96
CA THR A 14 -12.68 27.14 46.13
C THR A 14 -11.67 26.66 47.16
N ILE A 15 -11.52 27.48 48.20
CA ILE A 15 -10.78 27.17 49.44
C ILE A 15 -11.71 26.30 50.28
N MET A 16 -11.34 25.13 50.62
CA MET A 16 -12.05 24.35 51.64
C MET A 16 -11.09 23.82 52.69
N ASN A 17 -11.41 24.18 53.91
CA ASN A 17 -10.71 24.06 55.16
C ASN A 17 -10.31 22.64 55.54
N LEU A 18 -9.08 22.55 55.99
CA LEU A 18 -8.47 21.45 56.71
C LEU A 18 -8.96 21.42 58.15
N LYS A 19 -9.71 20.42 58.56
CA LYS A 19 -9.83 20.02 59.99
C LYS A 19 -9.68 18.53 60.16
N LYS A 20 -8.56 18.19 60.72
CA LYS A 20 -8.15 17.08 61.55
C LYS A 20 -9.18 15.98 61.82
N LEU A 21 -8.83 14.74 61.44
CA LEU A 21 -9.14 13.58 62.26
C LEU A 21 -7.99 12.57 62.13
N SER A 22 -7.27 12.44 63.23
CA SER A 22 -6.32 11.36 63.50
C SER A 22 -7.08 10.13 63.89
N PHE A 23 -6.84 8.95 63.28
CA PHE A 23 -7.03 7.66 64.00
C PHE A 23 -6.24 6.53 63.33
N ALA A 24 -5.35 6.01 64.18
CA ALA A 24 -4.88 4.63 64.36
C ALA A 24 -4.28 3.83 63.17
N LEU A 25 -3.00 3.54 63.37
CA LEU A 25 -2.22 2.41 62.85
C LEU A 25 -2.97 1.08 63.07
N LEU A 26 -3.03 0.24 62.04
CA LEU A 26 -3.01 -1.20 62.16
C LEU A 26 -2.18 -1.80 61.00
N LEU A 27 -1.08 -2.47 61.41
CA LEU A 27 -0.24 -3.28 60.54
C LEU A 27 -1.08 -4.37 59.88
N GLY A 28 -0.99 -4.43 58.58
CA GLY A 28 -1.42 -5.57 57.77
C GLY A 28 -0.57 -5.62 56.52
N GLY A 29 0.57 -6.35 56.62
CA GLY A 29 1.42 -6.65 55.49
C GLY A 29 0.64 -7.46 54.44
N ALA A 30 0.16 -6.82 53.43
CA ALA A 30 -0.27 -7.46 52.18
C ALA A 30 0.85 -7.31 51.17
N LEU A 31 1.55 -8.40 50.96
CA LEU A 31 2.44 -8.58 49.82
C LEU A 31 1.64 -8.33 48.54
N PHE A 32 1.76 -7.14 47.97
CA PHE A 32 1.32 -6.90 46.61
C PHE A 32 2.24 -7.65 45.64
N SER A 33 1.96 -8.94 45.52
CA SER A 33 2.37 -9.70 44.34
C SER A 33 1.55 -9.15 43.16
N SER A 34 2.05 -8.09 42.56
CA SER A 34 1.48 -7.56 41.32
C SER A 34 1.82 -8.52 40.19
N CYS A 35 1.05 -9.61 40.09
CA CYS A 35 0.92 -10.33 38.85
C CYS A 35 0.05 -9.46 37.94
N SER A 36 0.69 -8.59 37.18
CA SER A 36 0.01 -7.82 36.08
C SER A 36 -0.27 -8.73 34.91
N ASN A 37 -1.21 -9.66 35.09
CA ASN A 37 -1.93 -10.24 33.98
C ASN A 37 -3.16 -9.34 33.75
N SER A 38 -2.92 -8.16 33.15
CA SER A 38 -3.99 -7.23 32.78
C SER A 38 -4.78 -7.85 31.63
N ASN A 39 -5.87 -8.49 32.01
CA ASN A 39 -6.78 -9.16 31.09
C ASN A 39 -7.69 -8.10 30.48
N TYR A 40 -7.16 -7.32 29.51
CA TYR A 40 -7.88 -6.23 28.83
C TYR A 40 -9.19 -6.69 28.16
N SER A 41 -9.33 -8.00 27.89
CA SER A 41 -10.52 -8.58 27.28
C SER A 41 -11.77 -8.54 28.18
N ASN A 42 -11.60 -8.30 29.48
CA ASN A 42 -12.67 -8.29 30.47
C ASN A 42 -13.10 -6.88 30.90
N ALA A 43 -12.61 -5.83 30.23
CA ALA A 43 -13.03 -4.47 30.53
C ALA A 43 -14.53 -4.32 30.28
N LYS A 44 -15.28 -3.84 31.30
CA LYS A 44 -16.72 -3.60 31.18
C LYS A 44 -16.95 -2.16 30.76
N LEU A 45 -17.76 -1.96 29.74
CA LEU A 45 -18.16 -0.63 29.27
C LEU A 45 -19.48 -0.25 29.96
N GLN A 46 -19.39 0.34 31.14
CA GLN A 46 -20.57 0.65 31.97
C GLN A 46 -20.95 2.13 31.95
N THR A 47 -20.01 2.99 31.64
CA THR A 47 -20.19 4.44 31.58
C THR A 47 -19.94 4.94 30.16
N GLU A 48 -20.39 6.16 29.86
CA GLU A 48 -20.07 6.84 28.62
C GLU A 48 -18.56 7.02 28.46
N ALA A 49 -17.85 7.35 29.53
CA ALA A 49 -16.38 7.49 29.54
C ALA A 49 -15.68 6.16 29.17
N ASP A 50 -16.17 5.02 29.65
CA ASP A 50 -15.64 3.71 29.29
C ASP A 50 -15.81 3.44 27.80
N THR A 51 -16.99 3.76 27.28
CA THR A 51 -17.33 3.58 25.87
C THR A 51 -16.46 4.46 24.97
N VAL A 52 -16.27 5.72 25.31
CA VAL A 52 -15.40 6.64 24.58
C VAL A 52 -13.96 6.18 24.61
N SER A 53 -13.48 5.75 25.78
CA SER A 53 -12.11 5.21 25.94
C SER A 53 -11.88 3.98 25.06
N TYR A 54 -12.86 3.08 24.99
CA TYR A 54 -12.83 1.93 24.11
C TYR A 54 -12.75 2.34 22.63
N TYR A 55 -13.60 3.30 22.21
CA TYR A 55 -13.60 3.78 20.82
C TYR A 55 -12.29 4.49 20.43
N LEU A 56 -11.66 5.21 21.34
CA LEU A 56 -10.34 5.80 21.11
C LEU A 56 -9.29 4.70 20.87
N GLY A 57 -9.27 3.67 21.73
CA GLY A 57 -8.38 2.53 21.56
C GLY A 57 -8.64 1.76 20.26
N TYR A 58 -9.91 1.56 19.89
CA TYR A 58 -10.30 0.91 18.64
C TYR A 58 -9.84 1.72 17.41
N ASN A 59 -10.01 3.04 17.43
CA ASN A 59 -9.58 3.93 16.35
C ASN A 59 -8.06 3.88 16.16
N ILE A 60 -7.28 3.90 17.25
CA ILE A 60 -5.82 3.73 17.20
C ILE A 60 -5.48 2.36 16.59
N GLY A 61 -6.15 1.30 17.05
CA GLY A 61 -5.96 -0.06 16.53
C GLY A 61 -6.25 -0.21 15.03
N GLN A 62 -7.26 0.50 14.51
CA GLN A 62 -7.54 0.52 13.08
C GLN A 62 -6.38 1.12 12.27
N GLY A 63 -5.69 2.13 12.79
CA GLY A 63 -4.50 2.72 12.15
C GLY A 63 -3.39 1.69 11.91
N PHE A 64 -3.26 0.67 12.76
CA PHE A 64 -2.25 -0.38 12.58
C PHE A 64 -2.55 -1.33 11.42
N GLN A 65 -3.81 -1.41 10.95
CA GLN A 65 -4.16 -2.25 9.79
C GLN A 65 -3.59 -1.73 8.47
N THR A 66 -3.24 -0.45 8.42
CA THR A 66 -2.67 0.21 7.23
C THR A 66 -1.14 0.22 7.23
N LEU A 67 -0.52 -0.20 8.32
CA LEU A 67 0.94 -0.29 8.40
C LEU A 67 1.46 -1.54 7.70
N PRO A 68 2.71 -1.52 7.19
CA PRO A 68 3.38 -2.72 6.72
C PRO A 68 3.35 -3.81 7.79
N GLN A 69 3.15 -5.06 7.38
CA GLN A 69 3.09 -6.17 8.33
C GLN A 69 4.45 -6.37 8.99
N PHE A 70 4.46 -6.32 10.31
CA PHE A 70 5.60 -6.66 11.15
C PHE A 70 5.10 -7.36 12.43
N ASP A 71 6.01 -8.03 13.13
CA ASP A 71 5.67 -8.71 14.38
C ASP A 71 5.49 -7.68 15.52
N LEU A 72 4.27 -7.19 15.67
CA LEU A 72 3.90 -6.18 16.65
C LEU A 72 3.90 -6.77 18.08
N ASN A 73 4.84 -6.34 18.89
CA ASN A 73 4.83 -6.64 20.32
C ASN A 73 3.75 -5.79 21.04
N ARG A 74 2.60 -6.41 21.32
CA ARG A 74 1.45 -5.75 21.93
C ARG A 74 1.73 -5.25 23.34
N GLU A 75 2.55 -5.95 24.11
CA GLU A 75 2.91 -5.57 25.48
C GLU A 75 3.78 -4.30 25.48
N ALA A 76 4.76 -4.23 24.56
CA ALA A 76 5.59 -3.05 24.38
C ALA A 76 4.77 -1.85 23.89
N LEU A 77 3.81 -2.07 22.96
CA LEU A 77 2.91 -1.02 22.50
C LEU A 77 2.07 -0.45 23.65
N ILE A 78 1.45 -1.31 24.45
CA ILE A 78 0.62 -0.91 25.58
C ILE A 78 1.47 -0.18 26.62
N LYS A 79 2.67 -0.66 26.91
CA LYS A 79 3.62 0.01 27.82
C LYS A 79 3.91 1.43 27.35
N GLY A 80 4.31 1.61 26.08
CA GLY A 80 4.62 2.93 25.52
C GLY A 80 3.41 3.86 25.52
N PHE A 81 2.20 3.33 25.28
CA PHE A 81 0.96 4.09 25.31
C PHE A 81 0.69 4.69 26.71
N PHE A 82 0.79 3.88 27.76
CA PHE A 82 0.57 4.35 29.12
C PHE A 82 1.69 5.27 29.62
N GLU A 83 2.95 4.99 29.30
CA GLU A 83 4.06 5.87 29.67
C GLU A 83 3.90 7.27 29.05
N ALA A 84 3.36 7.32 27.82
CA ALA A 84 3.07 8.61 27.16
C ALA A 84 1.89 9.37 27.80
N ILE A 85 0.80 8.65 28.20
CA ILE A 85 -0.34 9.24 28.89
C ILE A 85 0.07 9.77 30.27
N ASP A 86 0.82 8.98 31.01
CA ASP A 86 1.19 9.29 32.39
C ASP A 86 2.41 10.22 32.48
N SER A 87 3.02 10.56 31.35
CA SER A 87 4.25 11.36 31.26
C SER A 87 5.38 10.81 32.16
N THR A 88 5.46 9.48 32.27
CA THR A 88 6.45 8.78 33.10
C THR A 88 7.75 8.53 32.37
N ASN A 89 7.76 8.68 31.05
CA ASN A 89 8.93 8.56 30.21
C ASN A 89 8.86 9.62 29.09
N GLU A 90 9.89 10.45 28.97
CA GLU A 90 9.98 11.49 27.95
C GLU A 90 10.91 11.00 26.82
N ILE A 91 10.32 10.70 25.68
CA ILE A 91 11.03 10.46 24.42
C ILE A 91 10.91 11.72 23.57
N SER A 92 12.02 12.28 23.12
CA SER A 92 11.97 13.46 22.26
C SER A 92 11.28 13.13 20.93
N ALA A 93 10.55 14.09 20.36
CA ALA A 93 9.92 13.91 19.07
C ALA A 93 10.93 13.59 17.96
N GLU A 94 12.15 14.09 18.06
CA GLU A 94 13.24 13.81 17.13
C GLU A 94 13.68 12.34 17.21
N GLU A 95 13.92 11.83 18.40
CA GLU A 95 14.30 10.43 18.61
C GLU A 95 13.19 9.48 18.15
N LEU A 96 11.94 9.75 18.55
CA LEU A 96 10.77 8.97 18.16
C LEU A 96 10.64 8.88 16.63
N ASN A 97 10.65 10.03 15.95
CA ASN A 97 10.53 10.08 14.51
C ASN A 97 11.69 9.40 13.80
N ALA A 98 12.94 9.61 14.25
CA ALA A 98 14.10 8.97 13.67
C ALA A 98 14.04 7.44 13.77
N LYS A 99 13.63 6.90 14.93
CA LYS A 99 13.50 5.44 15.13
C LYS A 99 12.39 4.83 14.29
N LEU A 100 11.21 5.46 14.28
CA LEU A 100 10.08 4.97 13.49
C LEU A 100 10.38 5.04 11.99
N GLN A 101 10.93 6.14 11.52
CA GLN A 101 11.29 6.31 10.11
C GLN A 101 12.33 5.29 9.67
N ALA A 102 13.40 5.07 10.45
CA ALA A 102 14.42 4.09 10.13
C ALA A 102 13.83 2.68 10.05
N PHE A 103 12.99 2.30 11.01
CA PHE A 103 12.35 0.99 11.05
C PHE A 103 11.41 0.76 9.85
N PHE A 104 10.52 1.70 9.55
CA PHE A 104 9.61 1.56 8.42
C PHE A 104 10.33 1.59 7.07
N MET A 105 11.41 2.35 6.95
CA MET A 105 12.25 2.33 5.75
C MET A 105 12.90 0.95 5.55
N GLU A 106 13.43 0.34 6.60
CA GLU A 106 14.00 -1.02 6.55
C GLU A 106 12.96 -2.06 6.13
N LEU A 107 11.74 -1.99 6.71
CA LEU A 107 10.64 -2.86 6.33
C LEU A 107 10.27 -2.70 4.85
N GLN A 108 10.19 -1.47 4.37
CA GLN A 108 9.86 -1.19 2.97
C GLN A 108 10.92 -1.73 2.01
N VAL A 109 12.20 -1.56 2.35
CA VAL A 109 13.32 -2.11 1.54
C VAL A 109 13.22 -3.63 1.47
N LYS A 110 12.95 -4.29 2.60
CA LYS A 110 12.79 -5.75 2.65
C LYS A 110 11.57 -6.22 1.85
N GLU A 111 10.44 -5.54 1.98
CA GLU A 111 9.22 -5.85 1.22
C GLU A 111 9.45 -5.69 -0.28
N ASN A 112 10.07 -4.58 -0.70
CA ASN A 112 10.39 -4.33 -2.11
C ASN A 112 11.33 -5.39 -2.69
N ALA A 113 12.31 -5.85 -1.91
CA ALA A 113 13.21 -6.92 -2.33
C ALA A 113 12.48 -8.26 -2.50
N ASN A 114 11.58 -8.61 -1.58
CA ASN A 114 10.75 -9.81 -1.68
C ASN A 114 9.83 -9.77 -2.91
N LEU A 115 9.16 -8.63 -3.14
CA LEU A 115 8.28 -8.45 -4.31
C LEU A 115 9.06 -8.57 -5.64
N LEU A 116 10.30 -8.06 -5.68
CA LEU A 116 11.16 -8.20 -6.84
C LEU A 116 11.53 -9.67 -7.10
N GLU A 117 11.86 -10.42 -6.05
CA GLU A 117 12.18 -11.85 -6.16
C GLU A 117 10.96 -12.67 -6.60
N GLU A 118 9.79 -12.42 -6.01
CA GLU A 118 8.53 -13.04 -6.42
C GLU A 118 8.21 -12.75 -7.88
N GLY A 119 8.39 -11.51 -8.31
CA GLY A 119 8.18 -11.10 -9.71
C GLY A 119 9.13 -11.82 -10.67
N ARG A 120 10.40 -11.96 -10.31
CA ARG A 120 11.38 -12.71 -11.09
C ARG A 120 11.06 -14.20 -11.16
N ALA A 121 10.70 -14.79 -10.03
CA ALA A 121 10.28 -16.19 -9.97
C ALA A 121 9.04 -16.48 -10.84
N PHE A 122 8.07 -15.56 -10.85
CA PHE A 122 6.90 -15.62 -11.71
C PHE A 122 7.29 -15.63 -13.20
N LEU A 123 8.13 -14.70 -13.64
CA LEU A 123 8.59 -14.63 -15.03
C LEU A 123 9.46 -15.84 -15.41
N GLU A 124 10.31 -16.32 -14.49
CA GLU A 124 11.12 -17.52 -14.68
C GLU A 124 10.25 -18.76 -14.93
N LYS A 125 9.21 -18.94 -14.13
CA LYS A 125 8.23 -20.02 -14.32
C LYS A 125 7.45 -19.86 -15.63
N ASN A 126 7.12 -18.63 -16.00
CA ASN A 126 6.32 -18.36 -17.20
C ASN A 126 7.07 -18.67 -18.49
N LYS A 127 8.38 -18.45 -18.55
CA LYS A 127 9.17 -18.72 -19.77
C LYS A 127 9.21 -20.19 -20.19
N SER A 128 8.89 -21.11 -19.29
CA SER A 128 8.78 -22.54 -19.60
C SER A 128 7.39 -22.95 -20.11
N GLN A 129 6.44 -22.02 -20.21
CA GLN A 129 5.12 -22.29 -20.75
C GLN A 129 5.17 -22.46 -22.27
N GLU A 130 4.32 -23.33 -22.81
CA GLU A 130 4.23 -23.58 -24.24
C GLU A 130 3.87 -22.32 -25.02
N GLY A 131 4.60 -22.05 -26.10
CA GLY A 131 4.37 -20.90 -26.97
C GLY A 131 4.89 -19.55 -26.43
N VAL A 132 5.50 -19.52 -25.26
CA VAL A 132 6.14 -18.32 -24.72
C VAL A 132 7.49 -18.09 -25.36
N VAL A 133 7.69 -16.90 -25.89
CA VAL A 133 8.95 -16.41 -26.45
C VAL A 133 9.53 -15.37 -25.48
N VAL A 134 10.83 -15.47 -25.18
CA VAL A 134 11.55 -14.57 -24.29
C VAL A 134 12.50 -13.71 -25.11
N LEU A 135 12.43 -12.40 -24.93
CA LEU A 135 13.38 -11.45 -25.52
C LEU A 135 14.59 -11.26 -24.59
N GLU A 136 15.72 -10.78 -25.16
CA GLU A 136 16.97 -10.58 -24.41
C GLU A 136 16.82 -9.70 -23.16
N ASN A 137 15.88 -8.76 -23.17
CA ASN A 137 15.58 -7.86 -22.07
C ASN A 137 14.62 -8.46 -21.02
N GLY A 138 14.28 -9.73 -21.12
CA GLY A 138 13.40 -10.44 -20.19
C GLY A 138 11.89 -10.24 -20.46
N LEU A 139 11.51 -9.41 -21.44
CA LEU A 139 10.13 -9.29 -21.89
C LEU A 139 9.69 -10.62 -22.51
N GLN A 140 8.49 -11.08 -22.18
CA GLN A 140 7.97 -12.36 -22.70
C GLN A 140 6.66 -12.10 -23.42
N TYR A 141 6.41 -12.90 -24.48
CA TYR A 141 5.14 -12.84 -25.18
C TYR A 141 4.71 -14.20 -25.70
N GLN A 142 3.42 -14.34 -25.92
CA GLN A 142 2.80 -15.47 -26.59
C GLN A 142 1.82 -14.94 -27.62
N ILE A 143 1.89 -15.45 -28.84
CA ILE A 143 0.97 -15.09 -29.91
C ILE A 143 -0.33 -15.88 -29.74
N ILE A 144 -1.43 -15.19 -29.40
CA ILE A 144 -2.77 -15.80 -29.33
C ILE A 144 -3.38 -15.84 -30.72
N THR A 145 -3.30 -14.70 -31.43
CA THR A 145 -3.77 -14.57 -32.81
C THR A 145 -2.69 -13.88 -33.62
N ALA A 146 -2.32 -14.46 -34.74
CA ALA A 146 -1.38 -13.85 -35.67
C ALA A 146 -2.11 -12.85 -36.57
N GLY A 147 -1.67 -11.61 -36.56
CA GLY A 147 -2.12 -10.59 -37.50
C GLY A 147 -1.37 -10.70 -38.84
N THR A 148 -1.95 -10.10 -39.87
CA THR A 148 -1.37 -10.07 -41.23
C THR A 148 -1.16 -8.64 -41.76
N GLY A 149 -1.56 -7.62 -40.97
CA GLY A 149 -1.42 -6.23 -41.36
C GLY A 149 0.00 -5.68 -41.21
N VAL A 150 0.15 -4.39 -41.43
CA VAL A 150 1.39 -3.65 -41.24
C VAL A 150 1.77 -3.61 -39.75
N LYS A 151 3.06 -3.47 -39.48
CA LYS A 151 3.56 -3.27 -38.10
C LYS A 151 3.71 -1.77 -37.85
N PRO A 152 3.36 -1.28 -36.63
CA PRO A 152 3.66 0.10 -36.26
C PRO A 152 5.16 0.28 -36.05
N ASP A 153 5.60 1.52 -36.06
CA ASP A 153 6.92 1.94 -35.63
C ASP A 153 6.84 2.73 -34.30
N SER A 154 7.99 3.19 -33.81
CA SER A 154 8.07 3.95 -32.54
C SER A 154 7.37 5.31 -32.56
N THR A 155 7.06 5.85 -33.74
CA THR A 155 6.40 7.15 -33.95
C THR A 155 4.90 7.01 -34.21
N SER A 156 4.45 5.79 -34.43
CA SER A 156 3.05 5.48 -34.77
C SER A 156 2.11 5.74 -33.59
N THR A 157 0.87 6.12 -33.93
CA THR A 157 -0.25 6.09 -32.98
C THR A 157 -1.07 4.84 -33.29
N VAL A 158 -1.34 4.03 -32.27
CA VAL A 158 -2.01 2.73 -32.41
C VAL A 158 -3.34 2.71 -31.69
N LYS A 159 -4.31 1.99 -32.27
CA LYS A 159 -5.59 1.68 -31.65
C LYS A 159 -5.57 0.24 -31.19
N VAL A 160 -5.86 0.03 -29.90
CA VAL A 160 -5.75 -1.29 -29.27
C VAL A 160 -6.95 -1.59 -28.36
N ASN A 161 -7.27 -2.87 -28.22
CA ASN A 161 -7.91 -3.39 -27.03
C ASN A 161 -6.83 -3.97 -26.12
N TYR A 162 -7.00 -3.82 -24.81
CA TYR A 162 -6.11 -4.44 -23.86
C TYR A 162 -6.82 -4.84 -22.58
N HIS A 163 -6.24 -5.83 -21.92
CA HIS A 163 -6.65 -6.29 -20.60
C HIS A 163 -5.40 -6.51 -19.77
N GLY A 164 -5.20 -5.65 -18.76
CA GLY A 164 -4.03 -5.64 -17.89
C GLY A 164 -4.33 -6.28 -16.54
N THR A 165 -3.52 -7.28 -16.17
CA THR A 165 -3.66 -8.00 -14.90
C THR A 165 -2.33 -8.06 -14.15
N THR A 166 -2.43 -8.21 -12.82
CA THR A 166 -1.30 -8.61 -11.97
C THR A 166 -0.92 -10.07 -12.24
N PRO A 167 0.23 -10.56 -11.76
CA PRO A 167 0.58 -11.98 -11.80
C PRO A 167 -0.46 -12.92 -11.18
N ALA A 168 -1.21 -12.41 -10.19
CA ALA A 168 -2.30 -13.15 -9.54
C ALA A 168 -3.62 -13.13 -10.34
N GLY A 169 -3.66 -12.43 -11.49
CA GLY A 169 -4.85 -12.33 -12.33
C GLY A 169 -5.83 -11.23 -11.92
N VAL A 170 -5.47 -10.36 -10.98
CA VAL A 170 -6.32 -9.22 -10.60
C VAL A 170 -6.22 -8.15 -11.69
N VAL A 171 -7.36 -7.72 -12.21
CA VAL A 171 -7.44 -6.67 -13.25
C VAL A 171 -7.13 -5.33 -12.63
N PHE A 172 -6.17 -4.59 -13.21
CA PHE A 172 -5.86 -3.23 -12.78
C PHE A 172 -6.28 -2.18 -13.81
N ASP A 173 -6.37 -2.57 -15.10
CA ASP A 173 -6.85 -1.70 -16.16
C ASP A 173 -7.26 -2.53 -17.39
N SER A 174 -8.39 -2.19 -18.03
CA SER A 174 -8.92 -2.94 -19.17
C SER A 174 -9.79 -2.06 -20.06
N SER A 175 -9.40 -1.88 -21.31
CA SER A 175 -10.25 -1.24 -22.34
C SER A 175 -11.42 -2.16 -22.73
N VAL A 176 -11.23 -3.48 -22.64
CA VAL A 176 -12.28 -4.46 -22.93
C VAL A 176 -13.42 -4.32 -21.93
N ASP A 177 -13.12 -4.16 -20.62
CA ASP A 177 -14.14 -4.00 -19.59
C ASP A 177 -14.84 -2.64 -19.69
N ARG A 178 -14.17 -1.61 -20.22
CA ARG A 178 -14.79 -0.31 -20.54
C ARG A 178 -15.66 -0.36 -21.79
N GLY A 179 -15.50 -1.38 -22.64
CA GLY A 179 -16.31 -1.58 -23.85
C GLY A 179 -15.83 -0.77 -25.07
N GLU A 180 -14.68 -0.11 -25.01
CA GLU A 180 -14.14 0.72 -26.09
C GLU A 180 -12.62 0.60 -26.24
N PRO A 181 -12.10 0.54 -27.48
CA PRO A 181 -10.67 0.57 -27.74
C PRO A 181 -10.06 1.92 -27.36
N VAL A 182 -8.77 1.92 -27.07
CA VAL A 182 -8.01 3.13 -26.72
C VAL A 182 -6.92 3.38 -27.76
N THR A 183 -6.65 4.66 -28.00
CA THR A 183 -5.63 5.12 -28.94
C THR A 183 -4.44 5.70 -28.16
N PHE A 184 -3.23 5.18 -28.43
CA PHE A 184 -2.00 5.61 -27.79
C PHE A 184 -0.89 5.90 -28.81
N PRO A 185 -0.07 6.93 -28.61
CA PRO A 185 1.23 7.01 -29.28
C PRO A 185 2.15 5.93 -28.70
N VAL A 186 2.84 5.17 -29.55
CA VAL A 186 3.77 4.11 -29.13
C VAL A 186 4.84 4.66 -28.19
N SER A 187 5.30 5.88 -28.39
CA SER A 187 6.27 6.55 -27.51
C SER A 187 5.71 6.97 -26.15
N GLY A 188 4.39 6.99 -25.95
CA GLY A 188 3.71 7.48 -24.74
C GLY A 188 3.33 6.40 -23.72
N VAL A 189 3.57 5.12 -24.02
CA VAL A 189 3.23 3.99 -23.15
C VAL A 189 4.46 3.47 -22.40
N ILE A 190 4.26 2.53 -21.48
CA ILE A 190 5.35 1.89 -20.73
C ILE A 190 6.36 1.20 -21.65
N MET A 191 7.62 1.11 -21.21
CA MET A 191 8.73 0.62 -22.05
C MET A 191 8.45 -0.78 -22.65
N GLY A 192 7.81 -1.68 -21.91
CA GLY A 192 7.42 -2.99 -22.40
C GLY A 192 6.52 -2.92 -23.64
N TRP A 193 5.56 -2.02 -23.63
CA TRP A 193 4.68 -1.78 -24.80
C TRP A 193 5.44 -1.15 -25.96
N GLN A 194 6.32 -0.17 -25.70
CA GLN A 194 7.18 0.43 -26.73
C GLN A 194 8.04 -0.60 -27.47
N LYS A 195 8.40 -1.70 -26.81
CA LYS A 195 9.19 -2.78 -27.39
C LYS A 195 8.33 -3.80 -28.13
N ILE A 196 7.13 -4.11 -27.63
CA ILE A 196 6.31 -5.18 -28.19
C ILE A 196 5.43 -4.72 -29.34
N LEU A 197 4.84 -3.52 -29.27
CA LEU A 197 3.93 -3.01 -30.30
C LEU A 197 4.56 -2.99 -31.69
N PRO A 198 5.83 -2.57 -31.90
CA PRO A 198 6.47 -2.61 -33.21
C PRO A 198 6.71 -4.04 -33.76
N MET A 199 6.56 -5.06 -32.92
CA MET A 199 6.67 -6.44 -33.37
C MET A 199 5.33 -7.03 -33.82
N MET A 200 4.21 -6.44 -33.37
CA MET A 200 2.85 -6.93 -33.60
C MET A 200 2.32 -6.45 -34.98
N PRO A 201 1.96 -7.33 -35.88
CA PRO A 201 1.18 -6.96 -37.07
C PRO A 201 -0.24 -6.53 -36.66
N VAL A 202 -0.83 -5.56 -37.34
CA VAL A 202 -2.25 -5.22 -37.18
C VAL A 202 -3.12 -6.46 -37.37
N GLY A 203 -4.14 -6.61 -36.52
CA GLY A 203 -5.02 -7.78 -36.45
C GLY A 203 -4.48 -8.87 -35.52
N SER A 204 -3.33 -8.68 -34.87
CA SER A 204 -2.80 -9.65 -33.91
C SER A 204 -3.32 -9.43 -32.50
N LYS A 205 -3.43 -10.53 -31.74
CA LYS A 205 -3.66 -10.51 -30.29
C LYS A 205 -2.54 -11.29 -29.60
N TRP A 206 -1.83 -10.63 -28.72
CA TRP A 206 -0.71 -11.23 -28.00
C TRP A 206 -0.93 -11.12 -26.48
N LYS A 207 -0.42 -12.11 -25.75
CA LYS A 207 -0.25 -12.04 -24.31
C LYS A 207 1.19 -11.68 -24.02
N VAL A 208 1.40 -10.71 -23.14
CA VAL A 208 2.71 -10.11 -22.88
C VAL A 208 2.94 -10.06 -21.38
N TRP A 209 4.10 -10.53 -20.94
CA TRP A 209 4.54 -10.42 -19.56
C TRP A 209 5.72 -9.47 -19.50
N ILE A 210 5.54 -8.39 -18.78
CA ILE A 210 6.46 -7.24 -18.76
C ILE A 210 7.19 -7.23 -17.43
N PRO A 211 8.53 -7.37 -17.42
CA PRO A 211 9.33 -7.19 -16.21
C PRO A 211 9.12 -5.79 -15.62
N THR A 212 9.27 -5.68 -14.31
CA THR A 212 9.02 -4.43 -13.58
C THR A 212 9.86 -3.27 -14.10
N GLU A 213 11.09 -3.52 -14.53
CA GLU A 213 12.03 -2.53 -15.09
C GLU A 213 11.53 -1.89 -16.39
N MET A 214 10.58 -2.54 -17.07
CA MET A 214 9.94 -2.04 -18.29
C MET A 214 8.48 -1.65 -18.07
N ALA A 215 8.01 -1.70 -16.83
CA ALA A 215 6.69 -1.27 -16.39
C ALA A 215 6.81 -0.04 -15.48
N TYR A 216 6.50 -0.17 -14.20
CA TYR A 216 6.46 0.96 -13.25
C TYR A 216 7.59 0.92 -12.20
N GLY A 217 8.39 -0.15 -12.14
CA GLY A 217 9.50 -0.28 -11.19
C GLY A 217 9.05 -0.23 -9.74
N GLU A 218 9.81 0.49 -8.92
CA GLU A 218 9.52 0.71 -7.50
C GLU A 218 8.51 1.86 -7.27
N ASN A 219 8.32 2.73 -8.27
CA ASN A 219 7.56 3.97 -8.14
C ASN A 219 6.12 3.79 -8.60
N VAL A 220 5.33 3.07 -7.83
CA VAL A 220 3.89 2.90 -8.08
C VAL A 220 3.08 3.79 -7.13
N ARG A 221 1.84 4.13 -7.55
CA ARG A 221 0.91 4.83 -6.66
C ARG A 221 0.45 3.88 -5.55
N THR A 222 0.50 4.35 -4.31
CA THR A 222 -0.01 3.61 -3.16
C THR A 222 -1.53 3.43 -3.26
N GLY A 223 -2.02 2.25 -2.85
CA GLY A 223 -3.45 1.94 -2.79
C GLY A 223 -4.08 1.37 -4.07
N GLY A 224 -3.27 1.14 -5.13
CA GLY A 224 -3.71 0.41 -6.33
C GLY A 224 -3.38 -1.08 -6.29
N GLU A 225 -3.84 -1.81 -7.29
CA GLU A 225 -3.58 -3.26 -7.45
C GLU A 225 -2.12 -3.55 -7.82
N ILE A 226 -1.43 -2.60 -8.43
CA ILE A 226 -0.02 -2.73 -8.81
C ILE A 226 0.84 -2.37 -7.60
N LYS A 227 1.67 -3.32 -7.17
CA LYS A 227 2.66 -3.13 -6.11
C LYS A 227 4.05 -2.77 -6.67
N PRO A 228 4.94 -2.16 -5.86
CA PRO A 228 6.34 -1.97 -6.25
C PRO A 228 6.96 -3.26 -6.76
N ASN A 229 7.83 -3.14 -7.76
CA ASN A 229 8.57 -4.26 -8.37
C ASN A 229 7.71 -5.39 -8.98
N MET A 230 6.41 -5.16 -9.16
CA MET A 230 5.51 -6.16 -9.74
C MET A 230 5.65 -6.21 -11.26
N PRO A 231 5.88 -7.38 -11.88
CA PRO A 231 5.71 -7.54 -13.32
C PRO A 231 4.24 -7.45 -13.71
N LEU A 232 3.97 -7.04 -14.93
CA LEU A 232 2.61 -6.88 -15.43
C LEU A 232 2.31 -7.88 -16.54
N VAL A 233 1.05 -8.28 -16.63
CA VAL A 233 0.55 -9.17 -17.68
C VAL A 233 -0.50 -8.42 -18.49
N PHE A 234 -0.35 -8.42 -19.81
CA PHE A 234 -1.33 -7.82 -20.71
C PHE A 234 -1.74 -8.79 -21.80
N GLU A 235 -3.03 -8.82 -22.11
CA GLU A 235 -3.50 -9.24 -23.42
C GLU A 235 -3.70 -7.97 -24.25
N ILE A 236 -3.03 -7.89 -25.40
CA ILE A 236 -3.06 -6.73 -26.30
C ILE A 236 -3.55 -7.18 -27.67
N GLU A 237 -4.60 -6.56 -28.17
CA GLU A 237 -5.09 -6.73 -29.52
C GLU A 237 -4.83 -5.44 -30.30
N LEU A 238 -3.99 -5.51 -31.33
CA LEU A 238 -3.66 -4.37 -32.19
C LEU A 238 -4.67 -4.25 -33.32
N LEU A 239 -5.59 -3.30 -33.20
CA LEU A 239 -6.69 -3.09 -34.13
C LEU A 239 -6.29 -2.29 -35.37
N GLY A 240 -5.37 -1.31 -35.19
CA GLY A 240 -4.99 -0.43 -36.30
C GLY A 240 -3.86 0.52 -35.94
N ILE A 241 -3.37 1.20 -36.98
CA ILE A 241 -2.43 2.31 -36.85
C ILE A 241 -3.22 3.55 -37.33
N GLU A 242 -3.32 4.55 -36.44
CA GLU A 242 -4.06 5.77 -36.75
C GLU A 242 -3.20 6.72 -37.57
N PRO A 243 -3.83 7.54 -38.46
CA PRO A 243 -3.12 8.59 -39.19
C PRO A 243 -2.44 9.57 -38.26
N ALA A 244 -1.31 10.15 -38.67
CA ALA A 244 -0.62 11.18 -37.90
C ALA A 244 -1.56 12.36 -37.62
N GLY A 245 -1.69 12.74 -36.33
CA GLY A 245 -2.58 13.81 -35.87
C GLY A 245 -4.00 13.37 -35.50
N ALA A 246 -4.29 12.07 -35.44
CA ALA A 246 -5.55 11.58 -34.90
C ALA A 246 -5.70 12.00 -33.42
N PRO A 247 -6.91 12.40 -32.97
CA PRO A 247 -7.13 12.76 -31.57
C PRO A 247 -6.90 11.56 -30.66
N LEU A 248 -6.19 11.77 -29.56
CA LEU A 248 -6.03 10.79 -28.49
C LEU A 248 -7.37 10.68 -27.75
N GLN A 249 -7.86 9.49 -27.53
CA GLN A 249 -9.08 9.19 -26.76
C GLN A 249 -8.73 8.66 -25.37
#